data_9bcec652007d4e001db34b5c737e681c
#
_entry.id   9bcec652007d4e001db34b5c737e681c
#
_cell.length_a   1.000
_cell.length_b   1.000
_cell.length_c   1.000
_cell.angle_alpha   90.00
_cell.angle_beta   90.00
_cell.angle_gamma   90.00
#
_symmetry.space_group_name_H-M   'P 1'
#
loop_
_entity.id
_entity.type
_entity.pdbx_description
1 polymer ?
#
loop_
_entity_poly.entity_id
_entity_poly.type
_entity_poly.pdbx_seq_one_letter_code
_entity_poly.pdbx_strand_id
1 'polypeptide(L)'
;MKQIAHIFDLLHKLGGKSGLIQASEFFMYSAKDRKAIDTCRARGYRFPRVTGWIRANENDLRIARDMEFDEVGLLTSVSDYHIYLKLGKTRQQAMDDYLRIVERALEWGIVPRCHFEDVTRADIHGFCLPFAAKLMELARKASMPVKIRLCDTMGFGVPYTGAALPRSVQRIVRAFIDEAGVPGQWLEWHGHNDFHKVLVNGVTAWLYGCASVNGALLGFGERTGNTPVEALVMEYISLTGNDDVADTTVISEIAEYFAKELDYTIPPNYPFVGSDFNATSAGVHVDGLSKNEEIYNIFDTAKILNRPVPIIITDKSGRAGVAYWINSKLELDDSRKVTKKHPAVGQIYNAIMQAYEAGRNTSFSNKEMLALVKQYMPELFVSELQKLKRIASRLASGIMTRLAAACRASRTEQERCTAMQSFADHYPYIQFITLTDAKGKLLQAVVTDEANAPKYGHLPDPGYDYSDRVWFKMPMQDGELHVTDVYQSQYTGALILSVSQAVTDENDEIVGVLCGDIQLEEILKHTEDLEAEEKNEDSQM
;
A
#
# COMPACT_ATOMS: atom_id res chain seq x y z
N MET A 1 -2.46 11.97 13.82
CA MET A 1 -1.32 11.42 14.58
C MET A 1 -0.97 10.00 14.14
N LYS A 2 -1.92 9.06 14.13
CA LYS A 2 -1.64 7.68 13.66
C LYS A 2 -1.01 7.64 12.25
N GLN A 3 -1.54 8.40 11.31
CA GLN A 3 -1.01 8.47 9.93
C GLN A 3 0.45 8.94 9.87
N ILE A 4 0.79 10.02 10.57
CA ILE A 4 2.18 10.54 10.58
C ILE A 4 3.14 9.53 11.21
N ALA A 5 2.72 8.90 12.31
CA ALA A 5 3.52 7.86 12.96
C ALA A 5 3.75 6.66 12.03
N HIS A 6 2.71 6.24 11.33
CA HIS A 6 2.83 5.13 10.38
C HIS A 6 3.76 5.46 9.20
N ILE A 7 3.65 6.67 8.62
CA ILE A 7 4.57 7.12 7.57
C ILE A 7 6.02 7.14 8.10
N PHE A 8 6.23 7.56 9.33
CA PHE A 8 7.56 7.56 9.96
C PHE A 8 8.09 6.12 10.16
N ASP A 9 7.21 5.19 10.55
CA ASP A 9 7.53 3.76 10.66
C ASP A 9 7.89 3.18 9.27
N LEU A 10 7.19 3.56 8.21
CA LEU A 10 7.50 3.15 6.82
C LEU A 10 8.86 3.69 6.35
N LEU A 11 9.21 4.94 6.65
CA LEU A 11 10.53 5.50 6.37
C LEU A 11 11.64 4.73 7.11
N HIS A 12 11.38 4.35 8.37
CA HIS A 12 12.33 3.54 9.14
C HIS A 12 12.52 2.14 8.52
N LYS A 13 11.44 1.49 8.09
CA LYS A 13 11.51 0.21 7.39
C LYS A 13 12.27 0.33 6.06
N LEU A 14 11.93 1.33 5.23
CA LEU A 14 12.50 1.51 3.89
C LEU A 14 14.02 1.66 3.91
N GLY A 15 14.56 2.50 4.81
CA GLY A 15 16.01 2.76 4.83
C GLY A 15 16.53 3.38 6.13
N GLY A 16 15.65 3.56 7.13
CA GLY A 16 16.06 4.09 8.43
C GLY A 16 16.89 3.11 9.23
N LYS A 17 16.59 1.80 9.18
CA LYS A 17 17.34 0.76 9.90
C LYS A 17 18.84 0.79 9.59
N SER A 18 19.19 0.97 8.32
CA SER A 18 20.56 1.04 7.84
C SER A 18 21.20 2.44 7.99
N GLY A 19 20.38 3.49 8.15
CA GLY A 19 20.80 4.88 8.10
C GLY A 19 20.88 5.47 6.68
N LEU A 20 20.35 4.80 5.67
CA LEU A 20 20.20 5.35 4.31
C LEU A 20 19.25 6.55 4.33
N ILE A 21 18.12 6.44 5.02
CA ILE A 21 17.21 7.56 5.30
C ILE A 21 17.58 8.13 6.69
N GLN A 22 18.31 9.24 6.67
CA GLN A 22 18.94 9.79 7.90
C GLN A 22 18.06 10.71 8.72
N ALA A 23 17.14 11.45 8.09
CA ALA A 23 16.34 12.44 8.78
C ALA A 23 14.94 12.58 8.17
N SER A 24 13.98 12.94 9.02
CA SER A 24 12.66 13.42 8.66
C SER A 24 12.49 14.83 9.25
N GLU A 25 12.09 15.78 8.41
CA GLU A 25 12.02 17.19 8.77
C GLU A 25 10.57 17.63 9.00
N PHE A 26 10.35 18.39 10.07
CA PHE A 26 9.03 18.80 10.53
C PHE A 26 8.91 20.31 10.68
N PHE A 27 7.75 20.85 10.34
CA PHE A 27 7.30 22.14 10.88
C PHE A 27 6.93 22.00 12.35
N MET A 28 7.05 23.11 13.11
CA MET A 28 6.85 23.08 14.57
C MET A 28 5.92 24.20 15.10
N TYR A 29 5.18 24.85 14.21
CA TYR A 29 4.42 26.06 14.55
C TYR A 29 3.10 25.75 15.26
N SER A 30 2.38 24.72 14.85
CA SER A 30 1.08 24.35 15.43
C SER A 30 1.21 23.31 16.56
N ALA A 31 0.21 23.24 17.43
CA ALA A 31 0.11 22.17 18.42
C ALA A 31 0.05 20.77 17.79
N LYS A 32 -0.54 20.66 16.58
CA LYS A 32 -0.57 19.43 15.80
C LYS A 32 0.83 19.00 15.37
N ASP A 33 1.65 19.96 14.88
CA ASP A 33 3.02 19.67 14.46
C ASP A 33 3.87 19.18 15.65
N ARG A 34 3.79 19.87 16.79
CA ARG A 34 4.51 19.49 18.01
C ARG A 34 4.14 18.09 18.49
N LYS A 35 2.84 17.77 18.50
CA LYS A 35 2.37 16.42 18.86
C LYS A 35 2.85 15.36 17.86
N ALA A 36 2.97 15.69 16.56
CA ALA A 36 3.51 14.80 15.54
C ALA A 36 5.00 14.50 15.82
N ILE A 37 5.78 15.54 16.11
CA ILE A 37 7.19 15.44 16.49
C ILE A 37 7.37 14.51 17.70
N ASP A 38 6.60 14.76 18.78
CA ASP A 38 6.66 13.94 20.00
C ASP A 38 6.30 12.49 19.72
N THR A 39 5.28 12.26 18.87
CA THR A 39 4.86 10.92 18.49
C THR A 39 5.94 10.17 17.71
N CYS A 40 6.65 10.85 16.80
CA CYS A 40 7.75 10.25 16.05
C CYS A 40 8.99 10.03 16.92
N ARG A 41 9.35 10.97 17.79
CA ARG A 41 10.45 10.81 18.75
C ARG A 41 10.23 9.63 19.71
N ALA A 42 8.99 9.43 20.15
CA ALA A 42 8.62 8.31 21.03
C ALA A 42 8.86 6.92 20.41
N ARG A 43 9.10 6.82 19.09
CA ARG A 43 9.53 5.57 18.43
C ARG A 43 10.93 5.12 18.84
N GLY A 44 11.77 6.05 19.33
CA GLY A 44 13.14 5.74 19.75
C GLY A 44 14.06 5.28 18.63
N TYR A 45 13.71 5.52 17.35
CA TYR A 45 14.57 5.14 16.23
C TYR A 45 15.84 6.00 16.21
N ARG A 46 16.99 5.36 15.91
CA ARG A 46 18.22 6.09 15.61
C ARG A 46 18.07 6.87 14.31
N PHE A 47 17.43 6.28 13.30
CA PHE A 47 17.12 6.89 12.01
C PHE A 47 15.73 6.47 11.53
N PRO A 48 14.99 7.34 10.81
CA PRO A 48 15.35 8.75 10.55
C PRO A 48 15.33 9.57 11.87
N ARG A 49 16.28 10.51 11.98
CA ARG A 49 16.26 11.50 13.07
C ARG A 49 15.17 12.52 12.81
N VAL A 50 14.55 13.01 13.86
CA VAL A 50 13.55 14.08 13.78
C VAL A 50 14.27 15.42 13.78
N THR A 51 14.21 16.17 12.68
CA THR A 51 14.78 17.52 12.54
C THR A 51 13.67 18.55 12.30
N GLY A 52 13.95 19.82 12.62
CA GLY A 52 12.99 20.89 12.46
C GLY A 52 13.28 21.77 11.23
N TRP A 53 12.26 22.48 10.73
CA TRP A 53 12.37 23.53 9.74
C TRP A 53 11.77 24.82 10.27
N ILE A 54 12.54 25.92 10.18
CA ILE A 54 12.12 27.24 10.62
C ILE A 54 12.62 28.35 9.66
N ARG A 55 11.99 29.51 9.76
CA ARG A 55 12.53 30.74 9.18
C ARG A 55 13.76 31.19 9.97
N ALA A 56 14.70 31.85 9.30
CA ALA A 56 15.90 32.38 9.95
C ALA A 56 15.59 33.64 10.78
N ASN A 57 14.92 33.44 11.91
CA ASN A 57 14.66 34.49 12.91
C ASN A 57 14.70 33.92 14.32
N GLU A 58 14.94 34.81 15.31
CA GLU A 58 15.17 34.41 16.69
C GLU A 58 13.94 33.79 17.37
N ASN A 59 12.73 34.25 17.03
CA ASN A 59 11.52 33.71 17.65
C ASN A 59 11.30 32.25 17.25
N ASP A 60 11.48 31.94 15.97
CA ASP A 60 11.36 30.58 15.47
C ASP A 60 12.48 29.68 16.04
N LEU A 61 13.70 30.21 16.17
CA LEU A 61 14.83 29.48 16.74
C LEU A 61 14.61 29.16 18.24
N ARG A 62 13.95 30.06 18.99
CA ARG A 62 13.54 29.75 20.38
C ARG A 62 12.59 28.57 20.45
N ILE A 63 11.64 28.46 19.53
CA ILE A 63 10.73 27.29 19.46
C ILE A 63 11.55 26.00 19.29
N ALA A 64 12.54 26.01 18.38
CA ALA A 64 13.38 24.84 18.14
C ALA A 64 14.19 24.46 19.39
N ARG A 65 14.76 25.46 20.13
CA ARG A 65 15.46 25.23 21.38
C ARG A 65 14.54 24.67 22.46
N ASP A 66 13.37 25.28 22.64
CA ASP A 66 12.40 24.89 23.67
C ASP A 66 11.80 23.49 23.40
N MET A 67 11.86 23.02 22.17
CA MET A 67 11.51 21.65 21.75
C MET A 67 12.74 20.71 21.68
N GLU A 68 13.90 21.14 22.14
CA GLU A 68 15.12 20.33 22.25
C GLU A 68 15.54 19.69 20.91
N PHE A 69 15.60 20.50 19.84
CA PHE A 69 16.13 20.04 18.55
C PHE A 69 17.66 20.12 18.54
N ASP A 70 18.32 19.01 18.16
CA ASP A 70 19.77 18.96 17.93
C ASP A 70 20.18 19.60 16.60
N GLU A 71 19.28 19.57 15.60
CA GLU A 71 19.51 20.09 14.25
C GLU A 71 18.24 20.76 13.71
N VAL A 72 18.40 21.92 13.09
CA VAL A 72 17.29 22.68 12.51
C VAL A 72 17.66 23.27 11.15
N GLY A 73 16.73 23.14 10.18
CA GLY A 73 16.78 23.83 8.89
C GLY A 73 16.39 25.29 9.05
N LEU A 74 17.25 26.18 8.58
CA LEU A 74 17.04 27.64 8.56
C LEU A 74 16.79 28.11 7.12
N LEU A 75 15.64 28.69 6.83
CA LEU A 75 15.37 29.25 5.52
C LEU A 75 16.22 30.51 5.29
N THR A 76 17.22 30.40 4.43
CA THR A 76 18.12 31.48 4.03
C THR A 76 18.03 31.72 2.53
N SER A 77 17.23 32.68 2.12
CA SER A 77 17.04 33.01 0.69
C SER A 77 18.29 33.66 0.11
N VAL A 78 18.74 33.20 -1.06
CA VAL A 78 20.03 33.64 -1.64
C VAL A 78 19.92 34.30 -3.03
N SER A 79 18.77 34.22 -3.69
CA SER A 79 18.56 34.92 -4.96
C SER A 79 18.13 36.38 -4.76
N ASP A 80 18.49 37.23 -5.67
CA ASP A 80 18.06 38.63 -5.67
C ASP A 80 16.52 38.77 -5.73
N TYR A 81 15.83 37.84 -6.40
CA TYR A 81 14.38 37.80 -6.40
C TYR A 81 13.81 37.71 -4.97
N HIS A 82 14.41 36.87 -4.14
CA HIS A 82 13.96 36.72 -2.78
C HIS A 82 14.50 37.82 -1.85
N ILE A 83 15.77 38.20 -2.00
CA ILE A 83 16.38 39.19 -1.12
C ILE A 83 15.72 40.57 -1.32
N TYR A 84 15.63 41.05 -2.53
CA TYR A 84 15.07 42.38 -2.80
C TYR A 84 13.55 42.42 -2.82
N LEU A 85 12.90 41.45 -3.49
CA LEU A 85 11.45 41.53 -3.72
C LEU A 85 10.64 40.93 -2.59
N LYS A 86 11.10 39.81 -1.99
CA LYS A 86 10.39 39.11 -0.90
C LYS A 86 10.77 39.70 0.47
N LEU A 87 12.04 39.94 0.72
CA LEU A 87 12.52 40.37 2.03
C LEU A 87 12.68 41.90 2.14
N GLY A 88 12.76 42.63 1.04
CA GLY A 88 12.97 44.09 1.02
C GLY A 88 14.34 44.50 1.60
N LYS A 89 15.39 43.66 1.43
CA LYS A 89 16.71 43.85 2.01
C LYS A 89 17.79 43.97 0.93
N THR A 90 18.92 44.55 1.31
CA THR A 90 20.15 44.41 0.54
C THR A 90 20.79 43.05 0.80
N ARG A 91 21.67 42.57 -0.09
CA ARG A 91 22.44 41.32 0.10
C ARG A 91 23.21 41.33 1.43
N GLN A 92 23.83 42.46 1.79
CA GLN A 92 24.56 42.58 3.04
C GLN A 92 23.66 42.47 4.27
N GLN A 93 22.52 43.15 4.26
CA GLN A 93 21.54 43.06 5.36
C GLN A 93 21.00 41.64 5.54
N ALA A 94 20.70 40.95 4.44
CA ALA A 94 20.23 39.57 4.50
C ALA A 94 21.31 38.63 5.07
N MET A 95 22.55 38.78 4.62
CA MET A 95 23.68 37.98 5.10
C MET A 95 23.93 38.22 6.61
N ASP A 96 23.96 39.46 7.05
CA ASP A 96 24.22 39.80 8.48
C ASP A 96 23.11 39.24 9.38
N ASP A 97 21.85 39.34 8.93
CA ASP A 97 20.73 38.74 9.69
C ASP A 97 20.84 37.23 9.78
N TYR A 98 21.17 36.55 8.69
CA TYR A 98 21.34 35.10 8.69
C TYR A 98 22.50 34.64 9.55
N LEU A 99 23.66 35.30 9.46
CA LEU A 99 24.83 34.97 10.26
C LEU A 99 24.55 35.11 11.76
N ARG A 100 23.83 36.17 12.17
CA ARG A 100 23.40 36.36 13.56
C ARG A 100 22.55 35.21 14.08
N ILE A 101 21.60 34.68 13.26
CA ILE A 101 20.77 33.56 13.66
C ILE A 101 21.57 32.25 13.73
N VAL A 102 22.47 32.04 12.76
CA VAL A 102 23.38 30.88 12.77
C VAL A 102 24.28 30.90 14.00
N GLU A 103 24.88 32.06 14.33
CA GLU A 103 25.72 32.23 15.54
C GLU A 103 24.91 31.91 16.82
N ARG A 104 23.66 32.39 16.88
CA ARG A 104 22.79 32.10 18.01
C ARG A 104 22.42 30.61 18.11
N ALA A 105 22.19 29.93 16.99
CA ALA A 105 21.93 28.49 16.98
C ALA A 105 23.12 27.70 17.51
N LEU A 106 24.34 28.05 17.06
CA LEU A 106 25.58 27.45 17.55
C LEU A 106 25.82 27.68 19.04
N GLU A 107 25.53 28.90 19.54
CA GLU A 107 25.59 29.22 20.99
C GLU A 107 24.65 28.33 21.82
N TRP A 108 23.52 27.94 21.27
CA TRP A 108 22.56 27.05 21.94
C TRP A 108 22.83 25.56 21.72
N GLY A 109 23.93 25.22 21.05
CA GLY A 109 24.29 23.82 20.75
C GLY A 109 23.43 23.16 19.65
N ILE A 110 22.71 23.96 18.87
CA ILE A 110 21.86 23.48 17.78
C ILE A 110 22.64 23.55 16.48
N VAL A 111 22.73 22.43 15.74
CA VAL A 111 23.35 22.39 14.41
C VAL A 111 22.45 23.08 13.39
N PRO A 112 22.87 24.23 12.80
CA PRO A 112 22.10 24.89 11.78
C PRO A 112 22.34 24.25 10.41
N ARG A 113 21.27 24.02 9.65
CA ARG A 113 21.30 23.65 8.23
C ARG A 113 20.71 24.79 7.41
N CYS A 114 21.56 25.63 6.83
CA CYS A 114 21.16 26.79 6.06
C CYS A 114 20.61 26.36 4.69
N HIS A 115 19.33 26.62 4.43
CA HIS A 115 18.68 26.35 3.14
C HIS A 115 18.93 27.52 2.20
N PHE A 116 19.84 27.36 1.26
CA PHE A 116 20.13 28.36 0.22
C PHE A 116 18.99 28.36 -0.80
N GLU A 117 17.86 28.97 -0.39
CA GLU A 117 16.64 29.04 -1.20
C GLU A 117 16.90 29.77 -2.50
N ASP A 118 16.51 29.11 -3.62
CA ASP A 118 16.59 29.61 -4.99
C ASP A 118 18.04 29.77 -5.50
N VAL A 119 18.91 28.83 -5.14
CA VAL A 119 20.34 28.85 -5.51
C VAL A 119 20.57 28.80 -7.02
N THR A 120 19.68 28.17 -7.80
CA THR A 120 19.78 28.04 -9.26
C THR A 120 19.44 29.33 -10.02
N ARG A 121 19.05 30.39 -9.32
CA ARG A 121 18.89 31.76 -9.86
C ARG A 121 19.70 32.80 -9.11
N ALA A 122 20.57 32.36 -8.18
CA ALA A 122 21.37 33.24 -7.34
C ALA A 122 22.71 33.60 -7.99
N ASP A 123 23.32 34.69 -7.52
CA ASP A 123 24.69 35.05 -7.83
C ASP A 123 25.64 34.17 -6.99
N ILE A 124 26.16 33.13 -7.62
CA ILE A 124 27.01 32.14 -6.93
C ILE A 124 28.27 32.80 -6.37
N HIS A 125 29.06 33.49 -7.20
CA HIS A 125 30.33 34.07 -6.78
C HIS A 125 30.16 35.38 -5.99
N GLY A 126 29.18 36.21 -6.33
CA GLY A 126 28.99 37.51 -5.68
C GLY A 126 28.23 37.44 -4.35
N PHE A 127 27.51 36.33 -4.07
CA PHE A 127 26.76 36.22 -2.82
C PHE A 127 26.86 34.84 -2.16
N CYS A 128 26.58 33.74 -2.88
CA CYS A 128 26.46 32.44 -2.27
C CYS A 128 27.78 31.93 -1.67
N LEU A 129 28.87 31.96 -2.42
CA LEU A 129 30.18 31.50 -1.95
C LEU A 129 30.74 32.37 -0.80
N PRO A 130 30.70 33.74 -0.88
CA PRO A 130 31.04 34.58 0.25
C PRO A 130 30.23 34.28 1.54
N PHE A 131 28.93 34.05 1.39
CA PHE A 131 28.08 33.68 2.53
C PHE A 131 28.46 32.30 3.07
N ALA A 132 28.66 31.28 2.22
CA ALA A 132 29.08 29.96 2.63
C ALA A 132 30.44 29.98 3.35
N ALA A 133 31.42 30.77 2.87
CA ALA A 133 32.72 30.92 3.51
C ALA A 133 32.58 31.47 4.93
N LYS A 134 31.74 32.49 5.14
CA LYS A 134 31.44 33.03 6.48
C LYS A 134 30.75 32.00 7.41
N LEU A 135 29.85 31.16 6.87
CA LEU A 135 29.27 30.04 7.61
C LEU A 135 30.35 29.04 8.05
N MET A 136 31.34 28.74 7.20
CA MET A 136 32.46 27.87 7.54
C MET A 136 33.39 28.50 8.60
N GLU A 137 33.53 29.84 8.64
CA GLU A 137 34.22 30.54 9.73
C GLU A 137 33.50 30.37 11.06
N LEU A 138 32.17 30.54 11.09
CA LEU A 138 31.35 30.30 12.28
C LEU A 138 31.44 28.84 12.77
N ALA A 139 31.39 27.88 11.84
CA ALA A 139 31.53 26.46 12.14
C ALA A 139 32.86 26.14 12.83
N ARG A 140 33.98 26.71 12.30
CA ARG A 140 35.32 26.56 12.91
C ARG A 140 35.41 27.20 14.29
N LYS A 141 34.88 28.43 14.43
CA LYS A 141 34.86 29.16 15.70
C LYS A 141 34.08 28.40 16.78
N ALA A 142 32.93 27.85 16.43
CA ALA A 142 32.08 27.10 17.37
C ALA A 142 32.51 25.64 17.55
N SER A 143 33.42 25.11 16.73
CA SER A 143 33.77 23.69 16.67
C SER A 143 32.54 22.79 16.45
N MET A 144 31.56 23.29 15.70
CA MET A 144 30.31 22.61 15.38
C MET A 144 30.03 22.69 13.87
N PRO A 145 29.36 21.68 13.28
CA PRO A 145 29.01 21.73 11.87
C PRO A 145 27.97 22.81 11.59
N VAL A 146 28.13 23.51 10.46
CA VAL A 146 27.09 24.32 9.81
C VAL A 146 26.82 23.70 8.47
N LYS A 147 25.65 23.09 8.32
CA LYS A 147 25.27 22.40 7.10
C LYS A 147 24.63 23.35 6.10
N ILE A 148 24.73 23.04 4.82
CA ILE A 148 24.13 23.83 3.74
C ILE A 148 23.28 22.92 2.86
N ARG A 149 22.00 23.30 2.69
CA ARG A 149 21.09 22.71 1.73
C ARG A 149 21.02 23.62 0.50
N LEU A 150 21.46 23.12 -0.64
CA LEU A 150 21.37 23.79 -1.93
C LEU A 150 19.97 23.55 -2.52
N CYS A 151 19.15 24.61 -2.60
CA CYS A 151 17.74 24.47 -2.98
C CYS A 151 17.50 24.93 -4.41
N ASP A 152 17.26 23.99 -5.31
CA ASP A 152 16.72 24.25 -6.66
C ASP A 152 15.21 24.48 -6.57
N THR A 153 14.85 25.62 -5.99
CA THR A 153 13.48 25.98 -5.61
C THR A 153 12.51 25.99 -6.78
N MET A 154 12.99 26.33 -7.97
CA MET A 154 12.16 26.42 -9.19
C MET A 154 12.39 25.24 -10.15
N GLY A 155 13.11 24.20 -9.75
CA GLY A 155 13.45 23.07 -10.62
C GLY A 155 14.26 23.47 -11.85
N PHE A 156 14.98 24.61 -11.79
CA PHE A 156 15.63 25.24 -12.91
C PHE A 156 17.04 24.72 -13.18
N GLY A 157 17.62 24.01 -12.23
CA GLY A 157 18.90 23.32 -12.33
C GLY A 157 18.96 22.34 -13.51
N VAL A 158 20.16 22.07 -13.99
CA VAL A 158 20.42 21.08 -15.04
C VAL A 158 21.65 20.23 -14.72
N PRO A 159 21.66 18.93 -15.08
CA PRO A 159 22.73 17.99 -14.80
C PRO A 159 23.91 18.10 -15.80
N TYR A 160 24.00 19.15 -16.59
CA TYR A 160 24.96 19.27 -17.69
C TYR A 160 26.17 20.12 -17.30
N THR A 161 27.37 19.56 -17.42
CA THR A 161 28.64 20.25 -17.11
C THR A 161 28.87 21.48 -17.97
N GLY A 162 28.40 21.47 -19.22
CA GLY A 162 28.50 22.60 -20.14
C GLY A 162 27.60 23.79 -19.82
N ALA A 163 26.62 23.62 -18.91
CA ALA A 163 25.76 24.74 -18.53
C ALA A 163 26.50 25.72 -17.62
N ALA A 164 26.20 27.02 -17.82
CA ALA A 164 26.76 28.06 -16.96
C ALA A 164 26.14 28.07 -15.55
N LEU A 165 26.87 28.63 -14.59
CA LEU A 165 26.30 29.03 -13.30
C LEU A 165 25.24 30.13 -13.52
N PRO A 166 24.17 30.12 -12.70
CA PRO A 166 23.89 29.24 -11.55
C PRO A 166 23.07 27.99 -11.88
N ARG A 167 23.04 27.53 -13.13
CA ARG A 167 22.16 26.43 -13.55
C ARG A 167 22.78 25.03 -13.43
N SER A 168 24.11 24.90 -13.61
CA SER A 168 24.78 23.61 -13.55
C SER A 168 24.88 23.08 -12.12
N VAL A 169 24.16 22.01 -11.80
CA VAL A 169 24.21 21.33 -10.49
C VAL A 169 25.64 20.96 -10.13
N GLN A 170 26.36 20.35 -11.06
CA GLN A 170 27.76 19.95 -10.88
C GLN A 170 28.66 21.11 -10.50
N ARG A 171 28.57 22.22 -11.24
CA ARG A 171 29.39 23.41 -10.99
C ARG A 171 29.02 24.08 -9.67
N ILE A 172 27.74 24.12 -9.32
CA ILE A 172 27.30 24.65 -8.01
C ILE A 172 27.94 23.83 -6.90
N VAL A 173 27.74 22.51 -6.88
CA VAL A 173 28.27 21.63 -5.82
C VAL A 173 29.79 21.75 -5.70
N ARG A 174 30.50 21.73 -6.83
CA ARG A 174 31.97 21.86 -6.84
C ARG A 174 32.44 23.23 -6.35
N ALA A 175 31.77 24.32 -6.75
CA ALA A 175 32.11 25.66 -6.28
C ALA A 175 31.98 25.78 -4.75
N PHE A 176 30.93 25.23 -4.15
CA PHE A 176 30.79 25.22 -2.69
C PHE A 176 31.89 24.41 -1.99
N ILE A 177 32.32 23.30 -2.56
CA ILE A 177 33.38 22.47 -1.99
C ILE A 177 34.74 23.11 -2.22
N ASP A 178 35.07 23.45 -3.46
CA ASP A 178 36.43 23.82 -3.86
C ASP A 178 36.77 25.29 -3.55
N GLU A 179 35.79 26.20 -3.65
CA GLU A 179 36.02 27.64 -3.50
C GLU A 179 35.58 28.17 -2.14
N ALA A 180 34.43 27.69 -1.59
CA ALA A 180 33.97 28.11 -0.27
C ALA A 180 34.44 27.18 0.86
N GLY A 181 35.08 26.06 0.56
CA GLY A 181 35.63 25.11 1.52
C GLY A 181 34.58 24.37 2.34
N VAL A 182 33.36 24.20 1.80
CA VAL A 182 32.29 23.46 2.51
C VAL A 182 32.56 21.96 2.40
N PRO A 183 32.68 21.24 3.51
CA PRO A 183 32.82 19.78 3.46
C PRO A 183 31.62 19.15 2.78
N GLY A 184 31.84 18.24 1.81
CA GLY A 184 30.77 17.56 1.11
C GLY A 184 29.76 16.84 2.03
N GLN A 185 30.26 16.33 3.17
CA GLN A 185 29.42 15.72 4.23
C GLN A 185 28.44 16.69 4.91
N TRP A 186 28.57 18.00 4.68
CA TRP A 186 27.68 19.05 5.20
C TRP A 186 26.80 19.63 4.10
N LEU A 187 26.96 19.16 2.84
CA LEU A 187 26.14 19.56 1.72
C LEU A 187 24.98 18.61 1.48
N GLU A 188 23.82 19.20 1.26
CA GLU A 188 22.57 18.54 0.89
C GLU A 188 21.97 19.22 -0.34
N TRP A 189 21.40 18.43 -1.24
CA TRP A 189 20.63 18.95 -2.37
C TRP A 189 19.13 18.81 -2.12
N HIS A 190 18.35 19.84 -2.49
CA HIS A 190 16.89 19.83 -2.51
C HIS A 190 16.40 20.39 -3.83
N GLY A 191 15.42 19.74 -4.45
CA GLY A 191 14.88 20.18 -5.74
C GLY A 191 13.38 20.03 -5.88
N HIS A 192 12.84 20.77 -6.85
CA HIS A 192 11.47 20.65 -7.35
C HIS A 192 11.44 20.15 -8.79
N ASN A 193 10.28 19.59 -9.21
CA ASN A 193 10.16 18.85 -10.47
C ASN A 193 9.56 19.67 -11.62
N ASP A 194 9.59 20.99 -11.54
CA ASP A 194 8.94 21.87 -12.52
C ASP A 194 9.41 21.65 -13.98
N PHE A 195 10.59 21.10 -14.17
CA PHE A 195 11.15 20.76 -15.48
C PHE A 195 11.49 19.27 -15.65
N HIS A 196 10.86 18.37 -14.90
CA HIS A 196 11.07 16.92 -14.95
C HIS A 196 12.52 16.46 -14.76
N LYS A 197 13.33 17.20 -13.97
CA LYS A 197 14.76 16.91 -13.77
C LYS A 197 15.13 16.67 -12.30
N VAL A 198 14.15 16.65 -11.40
CA VAL A 198 14.41 16.66 -9.98
C VAL A 198 15.25 15.46 -9.52
N LEU A 199 14.95 14.25 -10.02
CA LEU A 199 15.68 13.03 -9.66
C LEU A 199 17.12 13.09 -10.19
N VAL A 200 17.30 13.34 -11.47
CA VAL A 200 18.64 13.37 -12.07
C VAL A 200 19.50 14.50 -11.50
N ASN A 201 18.92 15.64 -11.13
CA ASN A 201 19.64 16.71 -10.43
C ASN A 201 20.10 16.29 -9.04
N GLY A 202 19.25 15.58 -8.26
CA GLY A 202 19.61 15.05 -6.96
C GLY A 202 20.74 14.02 -7.04
N VAL A 203 20.63 13.05 -7.95
CA VAL A 203 21.68 12.03 -8.19
C VAL A 203 22.98 12.70 -8.69
N THR A 204 22.89 13.70 -9.54
CA THR A 204 24.06 14.48 -9.97
C THR A 204 24.74 15.15 -8.78
N ALA A 205 23.96 15.74 -7.86
CA ALA A 205 24.54 16.36 -6.67
C ALA A 205 25.30 15.35 -5.79
N TRP A 206 24.80 14.13 -5.61
CA TRP A 206 25.53 13.03 -4.94
C TRP A 206 26.87 12.74 -5.62
N LEU A 207 26.82 12.50 -6.93
CA LEU A 207 28.02 12.14 -7.69
C LEU A 207 29.11 13.22 -7.67
N TYR A 208 28.71 14.46 -7.42
CA TYR A 208 29.64 15.60 -7.37
C TYR A 208 30.00 16.06 -5.96
N GLY A 209 29.51 15.37 -4.91
CA GLY A 209 30.01 15.50 -3.57
C GLY A 209 29.03 15.96 -2.48
N CYS A 210 27.75 16.13 -2.78
CA CYS A 210 26.75 16.25 -1.73
C CYS A 210 26.60 14.92 -0.98
N ALA A 211 26.61 14.94 0.34
CA ALA A 211 26.42 13.73 1.14
C ALA A 211 24.96 13.26 1.17
N SER A 212 24.00 14.15 0.95
CA SER A 212 22.58 13.82 1.02
C SER A 212 21.74 14.56 0.00
N VAL A 213 20.58 13.97 -0.30
CA VAL A 213 19.52 14.58 -1.10
C VAL A 213 18.24 14.58 -0.27
N ASN A 214 17.59 15.73 -0.20
CA ASN A 214 16.29 15.86 0.42
C ASN A 214 15.18 15.53 -0.59
N GLY A 215 14.25 14.69 -0.17
CA GLY A 215 13.12 14.25 -0.99
C GLY A 215 11.84 14.09 -0.19
N ALA A 216 10.80 13.66 -0.87
CA ALA A 216 9.51 13.32 -0.28
C ALA A 216 9.00 12.00 -0.84
N LEU A 217 8.24 11.24 -0.06
CA LEU A 217 7.62 10.00 -0.52
C LEU A 217 6.70 10.30 -1.71
N LEU A 218 6.80 9.51 -2.76
CA LEU A 218 6.07 9.66 -4.03
C LEU A 218 6.24 11.04 -4.67
N GLY A 219 7.34 11.73 -4.37
CA GLY A 219 7.56 13.09 -4.85
C GLY A 219 6.54 14.11 -4.35
N PHE A 220 5.78 13.79 -3.29
CA PHE A 220 4.76 14.69 -2.74
C PHE A 220 5.36 16.04 -2.35
N GLY A 221 4.71 17.14 -2.73
CA GLY A 221 5.22 18.48 -2.45
C GLY A 221 4.47 19.58 -3.18
N GLU A 222 4.98 20.79 -3.09
CA GLU A 222 4.39 21.95 -3.77
C GLU A 222 4.52 21.86 -5.30
N ARG A 223 3.57 22.45 -6.01
CA ARG A 223 3.51 22.54 -7.47
C ARG A 223 3.62 21.17 -8.16
N THR A 224 4.77 20.86 -8.73
CA THR A 224 5.05 19.60 -9.46
C THR A 224 5.76 18.55 -8.61
N GLY A 225 5.96 18.84 -7.31
CA GLY A 225 6.53 17.93 -6.33
C GLY A 225 8.05 18.03 -6.15
N ASN A 226 8.55 17.21 -5.24
CA ASN A 226 9.94 17.12 -4.82
C ASN A 226 10.62 15.87 -5.40
N THR A 227 11.89 15.65 -5.06
CA THR A 227 12.60 14.43 -5.42
C THR A 227 11.94 13.22 -4.77
N PRO A 228 11.49 12.20 -5.52
CA PRO A 228 10.86 11.02 -4.95
C PRO A 228 11.88 10.20 -4.13
N VAL A 229 11.60 9.95 -2.86
CA VAL A 229 12.52 9.20 -1.97
C VAL A 229 12.70 7.77 -2.44
N GLU A 230 11.63 7.11 -2.88
CA GLU A 230 11.67 5.75 -3.42
C GLU A 230 12.59 5.67 -4.66
N ALA A 231 12.53 6.66 -5.54
CA ALA A 231 13.40 6.71 -6.70
C ALA A 231 14.87 6.97 -6.31
N LEU A 232 15.13 7.80 -5.30
CA LEU A 232 16.49 8.00 -4.76
C LEU A 232 17.05 6.72 -4.15
N VAL A 233 16.23 5.93 -3.45
CA VAL A 233 16.64 4.62 -2.90
C VAL A 233 17.01 3.66 -4.04
N MET A 234 16.19 3.57 -5.07
CA MET A 234 16.46 2.71 -6.23
C MET A 234 17.72 3.15 -6.99
N GLU A 235 17.92 4.45 -7.18
CA GLU A 235 19.15 4.99 -7.78
C GLU A 235 20.39 4.71 -6.93
N TYR A 236 20.29 4.83 -5.60
CA TYR A 236 21.39 4.51 -4.70
C TYR A 236 21.81 3.04 -4.84
N ILE A 237 20.85 2.11 -4.82
CA ILE A 237 21.09 0.69 -5.01
C ILE A 237 21.73 0.44 -6.38
N SER A 238 21.19 1.03 -7.45
CA SER A 238 21.70 0.89 -8.81
C SER A 238 23.15 1.37 -8.95
N LEU A 239 23.50 2.49 -8.30
CA LEU A 239 24.86 3.06 -8.37
C LEU A 239 25.88 2.32 -7.51
N THR A 240 25.47 1.76 -6.38
CA THR A 240 26.37 1.15 -5.41
C THR A 240 26.42 -0.37 -5.47
N GLY A 241 25.39 -1.02 -6.05
CA GLY A 241 25.19 -2.46 -6.00
C GLY A 241 24.85 -2.99 -4.61
N ASN A 242 24.51 -2.11 -3.65
CA ASN A 242 24.22 -2.48 -2.28
C ASN A 242 22.69 -2.48 -2.05
N ASP A 243 22.06 -3.64 -2.17
CA ASP A 243 20.62 -3.85 -1.99
C ASP A 243 20.23 -4.14 -0.52
N ASP A 244 21.17 -4.50 0.34
CA ASP A 244 20.90 -4.79 1.76
C ASP A 244 20.58 -3.55 2.61
N VAL A 245 20.80 -2.35 2.07
CA VAL A 245 20.62 -1.07 2.82
C VAL A 245 19.16 -0.62 2.90
N ALA A 246 18.27 -1.19 2.11
CA ALA A 246 16.87 -0.78 2.03
C ALA A 246 15.93 -1.99 1.87
N ASP A 247 14.80 -1.94 2.54
CA ASP A 247 13.68 -2.83 2.27
C ASP A 247 12.79 -2.20 1.19
N THR A 248 13.12 -2.48 -0.08
CA THR A 248 12.43 -1.88 -1.22
C THR A 248 10.99 -2.37 -1.39
N THR A 249 10.59 -3.50 -0.76
CA THR A 249 9.20 -3.98 -0.78
C THR A 249 8.24 -2.99 -0.11
N VAL A 250 8.75 -2.20 0.84
CA VAL A 250 8.02 -1.14 1.53
C VAL A 250 7.56 -0.02 0.58
N ILE A 251 8.18 0.13 -0.60
CA ILE A 251 7.76 1.12 -1.61
C ILE A 251 6.30 0.88 -2.04
N SER A 252 5.90 -0.38 -2.21
CA SER A 252 4.52 -0.73 -2.54
C SER A 252 3.57 -0.49 -1.35
N GLU A 253 3.99 -0.80 -0.13
CA GLU A 253 3.22 -0.51 1.11
C GLU A 253 2.97 1.01 1.27
N ILE A 254 3.98 1.84 0.98
CA ILE A 254 3.85 3.31 0.97
C ILE A 254 2.80 3.76 -0.03
N ALA A 255 2.86 3.26 -1.26
CA ALA A 255 1.93 3.64 -2.31
C ALA A 255 0.48 3.28 -1.97
N GLU A 256 0.25 2.07 -1.47
CA GLU A 256 -1.07 1.63 -1.00
C GLU A 256 -1.58 2.49 0.16
N TYR A 257 -0.72 2.81 1.11
CA TYR A 257 -1.08 3.64 2.24
C TYR A 257 -1.48 5.06 1.81
N PHE A 258 -0.71 5.67 0.90
CA PHE A 258 -1.03 7.00 0.37
C PHE A 258 -2.36 7.00 -0.40
N ALA A 259 -2.61 5.96 -1.20
CA ALA A 259 -3.85 5.84 -1.95
C ALA A 259 -5.08 5.64 -1.04
N LYS A 260 -4.99 4.75 -0.05
CA LYS A 260 -6.12 4.38 0.82
C LYS A 260 -6.38 5.40 1.94
N GLU A 261 -5.32 5.87 2.61
CA GLU A 261 -5.44 6.65 3.84
C GLU A 261 -5.33 8.16 3.63
N LEU A 262 -4.74 8.59 2.52
CA LEU A 262 -4.54 10.01 2.19
C LEU A 262 -5.31 10.43 0.94
N ASP A 263 -6.07 9.53 0.32
CA ASP A 263 -6.81 9.75 -0.94
C ASP A 263 -5.90 10.33 -2.05
N TYR A 264 -4.65 9.87 -2.07
CA TYR A 264 -3.65 10.33 -3.04
C TYR A 264 -3.73 9.51 -4.33
N THR A 265 -4.10 10.17 -5.43
CA THR A 265 -4.17 9.52 -6.73
C THR A 265 -2.78 9.34 -7.33
N ILE A 266 -2.32 8.09 -7.42
CA ILE A 266 -1.06 7.74 -8.09
C ILE A 266 -1.32 7.56 -9.58
N PRO A 267 -0.62 8.28 -10.47
CA PRO A 267 -0.76 8.08 -11.92
C PRO A 267 -0.43 6.63 -12.31
N PRO A 268 -1.19 6.01 -13.23
CA PRO A 268 -0.96 4.62 -13.63
C PRO A 268 0.47 4.34 -14.11
N ASN A 269 1.11 5.29 -14.76
CA ASN A 269 2.47 5.20 -15.29
C ASN A 269 3.54 5.75 -14.33
N TYR A 270 3.21 5.97 -13.05
CA TYR A 270 4.19 6.44 -12.08
C TYR A 270 5.27 5.37 -11.84
N PRO A 271 6.58 5.70 -11.90
CA PRO A 271 7.64 4.73 -11.72
C PRO A 271 7.51 3.95 -10.40
N PHE A 272 7.79 2.65 -10.44
CA PHE A 272 7.78 1.68 -9.33
C PHE A 272 6.40 1.37 -8.73
N VAL A 273 5.47 2.30 -8.67
CA VAL A 273 4.23 2.16 -7.89
C VAL A 273 2.93 2.32 -8.70
N GLY A 274 2.98 2.89 -9.89
CA GLY A 274 1.82 3.00 -10.78
C GLY A 274 1.28 1.64 -11.19
N SER A 275 -0.01 1.54 -11.49
CA SER A 275 -0.64 0.26 -11.91
C SER A 275 -0.01 -0.33 -13.17
N ASP A 276 0.51 0.52 -14.04
CA ASP A 276 1.03 0.17 -15.35
C ASP A 276 2.56 0.23 -15.43
N PHE A 277 3.24 0.53 -14.32
CA PHE A 277 4.68 0.74 -14.24
C PHE A 277 5.51 -0.36 -14.93
N ASN A 278 5.20 -1.63 -14.65
CA ASN A 278 5.86 -2.79 -15.22
C ASN A 278 4.93 -3.60 -16.15
N ALA A 279 3.80 -3.02 -16.56
CA ALA A 279 2.80 -3.69 -17.37
C ALA A 279 3.23 -3.78 -18.83
N THR A 280 2.92 -4.89 -19.48
CA THR A 280 3.10 -5.07 -20.92
C THR A 280 1.84 -5.64 -21.57
N SER A 281 1.56 -5.20 -22.79
CA SER A 281 0.42 -5.67 -23.56
C SER A 281 0.80 -6.35 -24.88
N ALA A 282 2.02 -6.13 -25.37
CA ALA A 282 2.46 -6.69 -26.65
C ALA A 282 2.84 -8.17 -26.52
N GLY A 283 2.25 -9.03 -27.36
CA GLY A 283 2.45 -10.47 -27.31
C GLY A 283 3.93 -10.93 -27.39
N VAL A 284 4.76 -10.19 -28.14
CA VAL A 284 6.21 -10.45 -28.23
C VAL A 284 6.90 -10.18 -26.88
N HIS A 285 6.52 -9.10 -26.19
CA HIS A 285 7.06 -8.78 -24.88
C HIS A 285 6.62 -9.80 -23.82
N VAL A 286 5.35 -10.21 -23.87
CA VAL A 286 4.81 -11.24 -22.96
C VAL A 286 5.52 -12.59 -23.15
N ASP A 287 5.82 -13.00 -24.39
CA ASP A 287 6.59 -14.23 -24.67
C ASP A 287 8.02 -14.13 -24.13
N GLY A 288 8.64 -12.95 -24.17
CA GLY A 288 9.95 -12.68 -23.54
C GLY A 288 9.89 -12.77 -22.01
N LEU A 289 8.94 -12.05 -21.39
CA LEU A 289 8.74 -12.07 -19.93
C LEU A 289 8.45 -13.48 -19.39
N SER A 290 7.73 -14.32 -20.15
CA SER A 290 7.46 -15.70 -19.75
C SER A 290 8.70 -16.58 -19.68
N LYS A 291 9.79 -16.17 -20.33
CA LYS A 291 11.09 -16.87 -20.32
C LYS A 291 11.99 -16.34 -19.21
N ASN A 292 12.09 -15.04 -19.10
CA ASN A 292 12.80 -14.35 -18.03
C ASN A 292 12.27 -12.91 -17.94
N GLU A 293 11.89 -12.46 -16.75
CA GLU A 293 11.40 -11.11 -16.49
C GLU A 293 12.42 -10.04 -16.88
N GLU A 294 13.70 -10.29 -16.64
CA GLU A 294 14.79 -9.35 -16.91
C GLU A 294 15.02 -9.02 -18.38
N ILE A 295 14.32 -9.71 -19.31
CA ILE A 295 14.34 -9.34 -20.75
C ILE A 295 13.72 -7.97 -20.98
N TYR A 296 12.70 -7.58 -20.17
CA TYR A 296 11.97 -6.32 -20.31
C TYR A 296 11.88 -5.50 -19.03
N ASN A 297 12.28 -6.06 -17.89
CA ASN A 297 12.46 -5.34 -16.63
C ASN A 297 13.93 -5.41 -16.23
N ILE A 298 14.47 -4.33 -15.68
CA ILE A 298 15.88 -4.28 -15.25
C ILE A 298 16.14 -5.09 -13.98
N PHE A 299 15.10 -5.49 -13.27
CA PHE A 299 15.14 -6.31 -12.06
C PHE A 299 13.84 -7.10 -11.91
N ASP A 300 13.84 -8.12 -11.06
CA ASP A 300 12.66 -8.90 -10.65
C ASP A 300 11.74 -8.01 -9.79
N THR A 301 10.63 -7.56 -10.37
CA THR A 301 9.70 -6.63 -9.71
C THR A 301 8.89 -7.30 -8.61
N ALA A 302 8.70 -8.61 -8.65
CA ALA A 302 8.07 -9.35 -7.57
C ALA A 302 8.98 -9.38 -6.33
N LYS A 303 10.28 -9.65 -6.52
CA LYS A 303 11.26 -9.70 -5.43
C LYS A 303 11.55 -8.31 -4.85
N ILE A 304 11.83 -7.34 -5.70
CA ILE A 304 12.31 -6.00 -5.29
C ILE A 304 11.18 -5.12 -4.77
N LEU A 305 9.98 -5.20 -5.35
CA LEU A 305 8.87 -4.30 -5.04
C LEU A 305 7.63 -5.02 -4.49
N ASN A 306 7.68 -6.34 -4.32
CA ASN A 306 6.50 -7.17 -4.04
C ASN A 306 5.37 -6.94 -5.07
N ARG A 307 5.73 -6.72 -6.34
CA ARG A 307 4.81 -6.41 -7.44
C ARG A 307 5.10 -7.30 -8.64
N PRO A 308 4.46 -8.46 -8.76
CA PRO A 308 4.57 -9.28 -9.96
C PRO A 308 4.08 -8.52 -11.20
N VAL A 309 4.69 -8.82 -12.35
CA VAL A 309 4.39 -8.15 -13.62
C VAL A 309 2.91 -8.30 -13.98
N PRO A 310 2.14 -7.21 -14.08
CA PRO A 310 0.78 -7.28 -14.56
C PRO A 310 0.78 -7.41 -16.09
N ILE A 311 -0.06 -8.29 -16.60
CA ILE A 311 -0.31 -8.38 -18.03
C ILE A 311 -1.62 -7.68 -18.35
N ILE A 312 -1.54 -6.64 -19.14
CA ILE A 312 -2.70 -5.93 -19.66
C ILE A 312 -3.18 -6.65 -20.92
N ILE A 313 -4.39 -7.17 -20.89
CA ILE A 313 -4.99 -7.88 -22.02
C ILE A 313 -5.68 -6.90 -22.97
N THR A 314 -5.19 -6.89 -24.22
CA THR A 314 -5.73 -6.12 -25.35
C THR A 314 -5.81 -6.99 -26.61
N ASP A 315 -6.25 -6.42 -27.72
CA ASP A 315 -6.18 -7.03 -29.07
C ASP A 315 -4.75 -7.46 -29.48
N LYS A 316 -3.72 -6.88 -28.85
CA LYS A 316 -2.29 -7.15 -29.14
C LYS A 316 -1.67 -8.24 -28.27
N SER A 317 -2.38 -8.72 -27.25
CA SER A 317 -1.80 -9.61 -26.24
C SER A 317 -1.56 -11.05 -26.74
N GLY A 318 -2.25 -11.50 -27.78
CA GLY A 318 -2.10 -12.84 -28.33
C GLY A 318 -2.45 -13.96 -27.32
N ARG A 319 -2.38 -15.23 -27.77
CA ARG A 319 -2.64 -16.41 -26.91
C ARG A 319 -1.60 -16.58 -25.80
N ALA A 320 -0.35 -16.15 -26.04
CA ALA A 320 0.70 -16.19 -25.01
C ALA A 320 0.38 -15.27 -23.84
N GLY A 321 -0.11 -14.06 -24.13
CA GLY A 321 -0.55 -13.09 -23.12
C GLY A 321 -1.71 -13.61 -22.28
N VAL A 322 -2.71 -14.23 -22.92
CA VAL A 322 -3.84 -14.83 -22.21
C VAL A 322 -3.39 -15.97 -21.29
N ALA A 323 -2.55 -16.88 -21.77
CA ALA A 323 -2.04 -17.99 -20.97
C ALA A 323 -1.19 -17.49 -19.78
N TYR A 324 -0.32 -16.50 -20.01
CA TYR A 324 0.50 -15.91 -18.94
C TYR A 324 -0.39 -15.21 -17.90
N TRP A 325 -1.39 -14.42 -18.33
CA TRP A 325 -2.33 -13.77 -17.43
C TRP A 325 -3.05 -14.78 -16.54
N ILE A 326 -3.52 -15.90 -17.10
CA ILE A 326 -4.19 -16.97 -16.35
C ILE A 326 -3.25 -17.54 -15.29
N ASN A 327 -2.02 -17.92 -15.67
CA ASN A 327 -1.04 -18.53 -14.77
C ASN A 327 -0.65 -17.58 -13.63
N SER A 328 -0.39 -16.33 -13.96
CA SER A 328 0.02 -15.31 -12.99
C SER A 328 -1.12 -14.91 -12.05
N LYS A 329 -2.34 -14.70 -12.60
CA LYS A 329 -3.48 -14.24 -11.80
C LYS A 329 -4.05 -15.31 -10.88
N LEU A 330 -3.99 -16.57 -11.28
CA LEU A 330 -4.45 -17.71 -10.50
C LEU A 330 -3.32 -18.40 -9.74
N GLU A 331 -2.09 -17.85 -9.80
CA GLU A 331 -0.90 -18.38 -9.11
C GLU A 331 -0.72 -19.90 -9.32
N LEU A 332 -0.86 -20.33 -10.58
CA LEU A 332 -0.80 -21.74 -10.91
C LEU A 332 0.64 -22.27 -10.81
N ASP A 333 0.80 -23.34 -10.03
CA ASP A 333 2.06 -24.06 -9.94
C ASP A 333 2.42 -24.78 -11.26
N ASP A 334 3.66 -25.29 -11.38
CA ASP A 334 4.18 -25.88 -12.60
C ASP A 334 3.34 -27.06 -13.14
N SER A 335 2.65 -27.79 -12.26
CA SER A 335 1.80 -28.93 -12.63
C SER A 335 0.47 -28.50 -13.23
N ARG A 336 0.02 -27.28 -12.94
CA ARG A 336 -1.28 -26.72 -13.37
C ARG A 336 -1.14 -25.61 -14.40
N LYS A 337 0.07 -25.24 -14.80
CA LYS A 337 0.33 -24.16 -15.77
C LYS A 337 -0.36 -24.42 -17.10
N VAL A 338 -1.10 -23.41 -17.53
CA VAL A 338 -1.80 -23.38 -18.81
C VAL A 338 -0.85 -22.86 -19.89
N THR A 339 -0.77 -23.58 -21.01
CA THR A 339 0.07 -23.17 -22.16
C THR A 339 -0.73 -22.41 -23.21
N LYS A 340 -0.07 -21.61 -24.04
CA LYS A 340 -0.69 -20.91 -25.18
C LYS A 340 -1.36 -21.84 -26.22
N LYS A 341 -1.08 -23.16 -26.15
CA LYS A 341 -1.67 -24.18 -27.02
C LYS A 341 -2.98 -24.77 -26.49
N HIS A 342 -3.32 -24.46 -25.23
CA HIS A 342 -4.55 -24.99 -24.62
C HIS A 342 -5.80 -24.54 -25.40
N PRO A 343 -6.76 -25.43 -25.73
CA PRO A 343 -7.93 -25.09 -26.54
C PRO A 343 -8.75 -23.92 -25.97
N ALA A 344 -8.98 -23.89 -24.64
CA ALA A 344 -9.75 -22.84 -23.99
C ALA A 344 -9.03 -21.47 -24.03
N VAL A 345 -7.69 -21.42 -24.06
CA VAL A 345 -6.94 -20.17 -24.29
C VAL A 345 -7.26 -19.62 -25.68
N GLY A 346 -7.42 -20.49 -26.68
CA GLY A 346 -7.86 -20.08 -28.01
C GLY A 346 -9.27 -19.50 -28.01
N GLN A 347 -10.19 -20.08 -27.24
CA GLN A 347 -11.57 -19.60 -27.12
C GLN A 347 -11.64 -18.25 -26.42
N ILE A 348 -10.90 -18.07 -25.31
CA ILE A 348 -10.78 -16.80 -24.59
C ILE A 348 -10.19 -15.71 -25.50
N TYR A 349 -9.10 -16.03 -26.22
CA TYR A 349 -8.51 -15.11 -27.18
C TYR A 349 -9.51 -14.68 -28.27
N ASN A 350 -10.28 -15.61 -28.83
CA ASN A 350 -11.29 -15.29 -29.83
C ASN A 350 -12.40 -14.40 -29.26
N ALA A 351 -12.84 -14.62 -28.01
CA ALA A 351 -13.81 -13.76 -27.34
C ALA A 351 -13.29 -12.34 -27.15
N ILE A 352 -11.99 -12.20 -26.80
CA ILE A 352 -11.30 -10.91 -26.70
C ILE A 352 -11.31 -10.20 -28.07
N MET A 353 -10.89 -10.89 -29.14
CA MET A 353 -10.85 -10.32 -30.49
C MET A 353 -12.21 -9.86 -30.97
N GLN A 354 -13.25 -10.66 -30.75
CA GLN A 354 -14.63 -10.30 -31.07
C GLN A 354 -15.11 -9.03 -30.37
N ALA A 355 -14.70 -8.82 -29.09
CA ALA A 355 -15.04 -7.60 -28.37
C ALA A 355 -14.39 -6.36 -29.03
N TYR A 356 -13.13 -6.48 -29.49
CA TYR A 356 -12.46 -5.38 -30.21
C TYR A 356 -13.04 -5.15 -31.60
N GLU A 357 -13.39 -6.19 -32.35
CA GLU A 357 -14.10 -6.10 -33.62
C GLU A 357 -15.47 -5.43 -33.46
N ALA A 358 -16.13 -5.64 -32.32
CA ALA A 358 -17.37 -4.97 -31.95
C ALA A 358 -17.21 -3.52 -31.49
N GLY A 359 -15.97 -2.94 -31.52
CA GLY A 359 -15.69 -1.53 -31.24
C GLY A 359 -15.12 -1.24 -29.88
N ARG A 360 -14.69 -2.24 -29.10
CA ARG A 360 -13.97 -2.00 -27.84
C ARG A 360 -12.64 -1.29 -28.10
N ASN A 361 -12.32 -0.29 -27.29
CA ASN A 361 -11.07 0.47 -27.36
C ASN A 361 -10.30 0.50 -26.01
N THR A 362 -10.80 -0.19 -24.99
CA THR A 362 -10.16 -0.29 -23.66
C THR A 362 -9.61 -1.70 -23.41
N SER A 363 -8.60 -1.83 -22.56
CA SER A 363 -8.10 -3.13 -22.09
C SER A 363 -9.19 -3.92 -21.35
N PHE A 364 -9.00 -5.23 -21.26
CA PHE A 364 -9.83 -6.07 -20.40
C PHE A 364 -9.41 -5.91 -18.95
N SER A 365 -10.37 -5.61 -18.08
CA SER A 365 -10.16 -5.60 -16.64
C SER A 365 -9.95 -7.01 -16.09
N ASN A 366 -9.34 -7.13 -14.92
CA ASN A 366 -9.17 -8.42 -14.23
C ASN A 366 -10.54 -9.12 -14.02
N LYS A 367 -11.60 -8.37 -13.72
CA LYS A 367 -12.96 -8.93 -13.54
C LYS A 367 -13.51 -9.55 -14.83
N GLU A 368 -13.34 -8.89 -15.95
CA GLU A 368 -13.79 -9.40 -17.26
C GLU A 368 -12.97 -10.63 -17.67
N MET A 369 -11.65 -10.58 -17.47
CA MET A 369 -10.79 -11.73 -17.76
C MET A 369 -11.13 -12.94 -16.88
N LEU A 370 -11.34 -12.75 -15.57
CA LEU A 370 -11.79 -13.81 -14.68
C LEU A 370 -13.13 -14.41 -15.12
N ALA A 371 -14.07 -13.60 -15.60
CA ALA A 371 -15.34 -14.08 -16.13
C ALA A 371 -15.14 -14.98 -17.36
N LEU A 372 -14.28 -14.58 -18.29
CA LEU A 372 -13.93 -15.41 -19.46
C LEU A 372 -13.24 -16.71 -19.05
N VAL A 373 -12.29 -16.64 -18.12
CA VAL A 373 -11.60 -17.84 -17.64
C VAL A 373 -12.57 -18.77 -16.91
N LYS A 374 -13.47 -18.26 -16.07
CA LYS A 374 -14.54 -19.07 -15.42
C LYS A 374 -15.45 -19.74 -16.45
N GLN A 375 -15.75 -19.05 -17.54
CA GLN A 375 -16.61 -19.59 -18.61
C GLN A 375 -15.94 -20.73 -19.40
N TYR A 376 -14.65 -20.59 -19.75
CA TYR A 376 -13.96 -21.51 -20.65
C TYR A 376 -13.03 -22.51 -19.96
N MET A 377 -12.70 -22.28 -18.68
CA MET A 377 -11.79 -23.09 -17.85
C MET A 377 -12.30 -23.20 -16.41
N PRO A 378 -13.54 -23.66 -16.18
CA PRO A 378 -14.13 -23.75 -14.84
C PRO A 378 -13.31 -24.65 -13.89
N GLU A 379 -12.59 -25.62 -14.41
CA GLU A 379 -11.74 -26.54 -13.67
C GLU A 379 -10.61 -25.85 -12.88
N LEU A 380 -10.16 -24.67 -13.30
CA LEU A 380 -9.11 -23.93 -12.60
C LEU A 380 -9.57 -23.31 -11.27
N PHE A 381 -10.89 -23.20 -11.06
CA PHE A 381 -11.48 -22.60 -9.86
C PHE A 381 -11.87 -23.60 -8.77
N VAL A 382 -11.59 -24.88 -8.99
CA VAL A 382 -11.85 -25.94 -7.96
C VAL A 382 -11.08 -25.62 -6.66
N SER A 383 -9.90 -25.04 -6.72
CA SER A 383 -9.13 -24.65 -5.53
C SER A 383 -9.74 -23.44 -4.77
N GLU A 384 -10.33 -22.47 -5.46
CA GLU A 384 -11.08 -21.38 -4.81
C GLU A 384 -12.33 -21.92 -4.14
N LEU A 385 -13.03 -22.84 -4.80
CA LEU A 385 -14.18 -23.53 -4.22
C LEU A 385 -13.79 -24.28 -2.93
N GLN A 386 -12.60 -24.89 -2.89
CA GLN A 386 -12.09 -25.56 -1.69
C GLN A 386 -11.70 -24.58 -0.58
N LYS A 387 -11.12 -23.42 -0.93
CA LYS A 387 -10.85 -22.34 0.05
C LYS A 387 -12.17 -21.80 0.61
N LEU A 388 -13.14 -21.49 -0.23
CA LEU A 388 -14.47 -21.03 0.18
C LEU A 388 -15.19 -22.08 1.03
N LYS A 389 -15.12 -23.37 0.66
CA LYS A 389 -15.64 -24.46 1.47
C LYS A 389 -15.01 -24.48 2.86
N ARG A 390 -13.71 -24.26 2.96
CA ARG A 390 -12.99 -24.23 4.24
C ARG A 390 -13.41 -23.04 5.12
N ILE A 391 -13.51 -21.84 4.54
CA ILE A 391 -13.99 -20.63 5.22
C ILE A 391 -15.43 -20.83 5.66
N ALA A 392 -16.32 -21.22 4.75
CA ALA A 392 -17.72 -21.49 5.04
C ALA A 392 -17.91 -22.52 6.15
N SER A 393 -17.17 -23.64 6.07
CA SER A 393 -17.21 -24.72 7.07
C SER A 393 -16.81 -24.21 8.45
N ARG A 394 -15.72 -23.45 8.55
CA ARG A 394 -15.20 -22.93 9.82
C ARG A 394 -16.18 -21.95 10.48
N LEU A 395 -16.68 -20.97 9.72
CA LEU A 395 -17.64 -19.96 10.19
C LEU A 395 -18.95 -20.60 10.65
N ALA A 396 -19.51 -21.46 9.80
CA ALA A 396 -20.79 -22.07 10.09
C ALA A 396 -20.74 -23.09 11.22
N SER A 397 -19.63 -23.79 11.43
CA SER A 397 -19.49 -24.76 12.54
C SER A 397 -19.73 -24.10 13.89
N GLY A 398 -19.09 -22.96 14.16
CA GLY A 398 -19.29 -22.23 15.42
C GLY A 398 -20.72 -21.70 15.59
N ILE A 399 -21.35 -21.24 14.49
CA ILE A 399 -22.72 -20.75 14.50
C ILE A 399 -23.70 -21.87 14.75
N MET A 400 -23.56 -22.98 14.04
CA MET A 400 -24.46 -24.14 14.18
C MET A 400 -24.37 -24.77 15.56
N THR A 401 -23.20 -24.83 16.16
CA THR A 401 -23.04 -25.30 17.55
C THR A 401 -23.78 -24.41 18.54
N ARG A 402 -23.67 -23.06 18.40
CA ARG A 402 -24.40 -22.12 19.27
C ARG A 402 -25.92 -22.22 19.06
N LEU A 403 -26.35 -22.36 17.80
CA LEU A 403 -27.76 -22.49 17.49
C LEU A 403 -28.35 -23.83 18.02
N ALA A 404 -27.61 -24.95 17.90
CA ALA A 404 -28.01 -26.21 18.46
C ALA A 404 -28.19 -26.14 20.00
N ALA A 405 -27.26 -25.47 20.69
CA ALA A 405 -27.38 -25.22 22.13
C ALA A 405 -28.61 -24.33 22.47
N ALA A 406 -28.89 -23.31 21.67
CA ALA A 406 -30.09 -22.46 21.85
C ALA A 406 -31.38 -23.26 21.61
N CYS A 407 -31.43 -24.12 20.61
CA CYS A 407 -32.56 -25.00 20.34
C CYS A 407 -32.77 -26.03 21.48
N ARG A 408 -31.69 -26.55 22.04
CA ARG A 408 -31.74 -27.46 23.23
C ARG A 408 -32.32 -26.75 24.47
N ALA A 409 -31.93 -25.47 24.68
CA ALA A 409 -32.40 -24.67 25.81
C ALA A 409 -33.88 -24.22 25.70
N SER A 410 -34.44 -24.23 24.47
CA SER A 410 -35.79 -23.77 24.17
C SER A 410 -36.85 -24.81 24.68
N ARG A 411 -37.83 -24.30 25.40
CA ARG A 411 -38.90 -25.17 25.98
C ARG A 411 -40.11 -25.32 25.06
N THR A 412 -40.29 -24.42 24.12
CA THR A 412 -41.44 -24.40 23.18
C THR A 412 -40.96 -24.34 21.73
N GLU A 413 -41.85 -24.78 20.84
CA GLU A 413 -41.63 -24.70 19.39
C GLU A 413 -41.45 -23.21 18.94
N GLN A 414 -42.21 -22.31 19.53
CA GLN A 414 -42.11 -20.89 19.25
C GLN A 414 -40.74 -20.28 19.65
N GLU A 415 -40.20 -20.68 20.78
CA GLU A 415 -38.88 -20.26 21.23
C GLU A 415 -37.78 -20.74 20.27
N ARG A 416 -37.85 -22.01 19.82
CA ARG A 416 -36.94 -22.56 18.82
C ARG A 416 -37.02 -21.79 17.49
N CYS A 417 -38.24 -21.48 17.01
CA CYS A 417 -38.44 -20.70 15.80
C CYS A 417 -37.78 -19.32 15.93
N THR A 418 -38.04 -18.64 17.05
CA THR A 418 -37.48 -17.32 17.32
C THR A 418 -35.93 -17.36 17.33
N ALA A 419 -35.34 -18.37 17.96
CA ALA A 419 -33.89 -18.57 17.97
C ALA A 419 -33.35 -18.79 16.54
N MET A 420 -33.94 -19.69 15.77
CA MET A 420 -33.54 -19.95 14.39
C MET A 420 -33.63 -18.69 13.50
N GLN A 421 -34.73 -17.92 13.62
CA GLN A 421 -34.93 -16.69 12.85
C GLN A 421 -33.89 -15.62 13.25
N SER A 422 -33.65 -15.43 14.54
CA SER A 422 -32.64 -14.48 15.03
C SER A 422 -31.25 -14.79 14.49
N PHE A 423 -30.87 -16.07 14.38
CA PHE A 423 -29.60 -16.47 13.77
C PHE A 423 -29.59 -16.26 12.26
N ALA A 424 -30.70 -16.60 11.56
CA ALA A 424 -30.81 -16.34 10.13
C ALA A 424 -30.66 -14.84 9.83
N ASP A 425 -31.31 -13.95 10.59
CA ASP A 425 -31.26 -12.50 10.40
C ASP A 425 -29.86 -11.93 10.68
N HIS A 426 -29.11 -12.55 11.61
CA HIS A 426 -27.78 -12.08 11.99
C HIS A 426 -26.66 -12.52 11.01
N TYR A 427 -26.85 -13.64 10.31
CA TYR A 427 -25.86 -14.24 9.43
C TYR A 427 -26.38 -14.35 7.98
N PRO A 428 -26.30 -13.31 7.15
CA PRO A 428 -26.95 -13.24 5.83
C PRO A 428 -26.45 -14.27 4.81
N TYR A 429 -25.30 -14.91 5.06
CA TYR A 429 -24.76 -15.98 4.23
C TYR A 429 -25.37 -17.36 4.52
N ILE A 430 -26.14 -17.53 5.61
CA ILE A 430 -26.95 -18.72 5.88
C ILE A 430 -28.30 -18.55 5.20
N GLN A 431 -28.53 -19.27 4.13
CA GLN A 431 -29.72 -19.13 3.29
C GLN A 431 -30.96 -19.74 3.94
N PHE A 432 -30.82 -20.96 4.47
CA PHE A 432 -31.89 -21.70 5.14
C PHE A 432 -31.35 -22.31 6.43
N ILE A 433 -32.20 -22.37 7.44
CA ILE A 433 -31.99 -23.15 8.65
C ILE A 433 -33.15 -24.14 8.79
N THR A 434 -32.86 -25.42 8.82
CA THR A 434 -33.84 -26.51 8.85
C THR A 434 -33.65 -27.32 10.13
N LEU A 435 -34.73 -27.63 10.85
CA LEU A 435 -34.75 -28.53 11.99
C LEU A 435 -35.66 -29.73 11.70
N THR A 436 -35.14 -30.93 11.89
CA THR A 436 -35.90 -32.19 11.73
C THR A 436 -36.08 -32.92 13.06
N ASP A 437 -37.02 -33.85 13.09
CA ASP A 437 -37.09 -34.85 14.16
C ASP A 437 -36.03 -35.98 13.96
N ALA A 438 -35.95 -36.91 14.92
CA ALA A 438 -35.03 -38.04 14.85
C ALA A 438 -35.33 -39.04 13.70
N LYS A 439 -36.46 -38.92 13.01
CA LYS A 439 -36.84 -39.71 11.83
C LYS A 439 -36.60 -38.98 10.52
N GLY A 440 -36.04 -37.77 10.56
CA GLY A 440 -35.76 -36.93 9.40
C GLY A 440 -36.97 -36.15 8.86
N LYS A 441 -38.08 -36.10 9.63
CA LYS A 441 -39.24 -35.28 9.27
C LYS A 441 -39.02 -33.84 9.63
N LEU A 442 -39.29 -32.92 8.68
CA LEU A 442 -39.18 -31.50 8.90
C LEU A 442 -40.11 -31.06 10.05
N LEU A 443 -39.52 -30.46 11.07
CA LEU A 443 -40.27 -29.80 12.14
C LEU A 443 -40.43 -28.31 11.81
N GLN A 444 -39.35 -27.65 11.38
CA GLN A 444 -39.30 -26.23 11.21
C GLN A 444 -38.22 -25.81 10.18
N ALA A 445 -38.51 -24.78 9.39
CA ALA A 445 -37.52 -24.15 8.53
C ALA A 445 -37.68 -22.62 8.58
N VAL A 446 -36.56 -21.90 8.53
CA VAL A 446 -36.51 -20.44 8.43
C VAL A 446 -35.64 -19.99 7.27
N VAL A 447 -35.92 -18.83 6.71
CA VAL A 447 -35.21 -18.21 5.59
C VAL A 447 -34.55 -16.93 6.08
N THR A 448 -33.34 -16.65 5.62
CA THR A 448 -32.56 -15.47 6.04
C THR A 448 -33.22 -14.15 5.62
N ASP A 449 -33.85 -14.11 4.47
CA ASP A 449 -34.45 -12.88 3.91
C ASP A 449 -35.90 -13.14 3.49
N GLU A 450 -36.84 -12.75 4.37
CA GLU A 450 -38.27 -12.85 4.12
C GLU A 450 -38.70 -12.07 2.85
N ALA A 451 -38.05 -10.93 2.53
CA ALA A 451 -38.36 -10.15 1.33
C ALA A 451 -37.96 -10.87 0.04
N ASN A 452 -37.02 -11.80 0.11
CA ASN A 452 -36.55 -12.63 -1.00
C ASN A 452 -37.14 -14.08 -0.98
N ALA A 453 -37.91 -14.45 0.04
CA ALA A 453 -38.53 -15.76 0.15
C ALA A 453 -39.26 -16.22 -1.14
N PRO A 454 -39.97 -15.36 -1.89
CA PRO A 454 -40.58 -15.75 -3.17
C PRO A 454 -39.58 -16.10 -4.26
N LYS A 455 -38.31 -15.64 -4.16
CA LYS A 455 -37.26 -15.97 -5.12
C LYS A 455 -36.72 -17.40 -4.94
N TYR A 456 -36.90 -17.97 -3.76
CA TYR A 456 -36.36 -19.28 -3.39
C TYR A 456 -37.33 -20.43 -3.59
N GLY A 457 -38.55 -20.17 -4.10
CA GLY A 457 -39.60 -21.16 -4.21
C GLY A 457 -40.27 -21.50 -2.89
N HIS A 458 -41.20 -22.47 -2.92
CA HIS A 458 -41.91 -22.92 -1.72
C HIS A 458 -40.95 -23.77 -0.85
N LEU A 459 -40.72 -23.38 0.40
CA LEU A 459 -40.12 -24.28 1.37
C LEU A 459 -41.09 -25.46 1.60
N PRO A 460 -40.55 -26.66 1.86
CA PRO A 460 -41.39 -27.80 2.18
C PRO A 460 -42.22 -27.56 3.43
N ASP A 461 -43.41 -28.10 3.43
CA ASP A 461 -44.30 -28.08 4.60
C ASP A 461 -43.75 -28.95 5.74
N PRO A 462 -44.08 -28.69 7.01
CA PRO A 462 -43.75 -29.56 8.12
C PRO A 462 -44.18 -31.02 7.85
N GLY A 463 -43.28 -31.94 8.21
CA GLY A 463 -43.46 -33.38 7.91
C GLY A 463 -42.79 -33.85 6.63
N TYR A 464 -42.20 -32.96 5.81
CA TYR A 464 -41.38 -33.33 4.65
C TYR A 464 -40.21 -34.23 5.06
N ASP A 465 -39.89 -35.22 4.24
CA ASP A 465 -38.92 -36.27 4.58
C ASP A 465 -37.51 -35.96 4.07
N TYR A 466 -36.58 -35.72 5.00
CA TYR A 466 -35.15 -35.49 4.76
C TYR A 466 -34.28 -36.68 5.17
N SER A 467 -34.87 -37.82 5.58
CA SER A 467 -34.14 -38.98 6.09
C SER A 467 -33.07 -39.53 5.14
N ASP A 468 -33.22 -39.29 3.84
CA ASP A 468 -32.26 -39.71 2.81
C ASP A 468 -31.10 -38.73 2.57
N ARG A 469 -31.14 -37.54 3.15
CA ARG A 469 -30.11 -36.52 2.96
C ARG A 469 -28.84 -36.83 3.73
N VAL A 470 -27.68 -36.55 3.11
CA VAL A 470 -26.36 -36.75 3.75
C VAL A 470 -26.23 -35.93 5.01
N TRP A 471 -26.66 -34.66 4.98
CA TRP A 471 -26.60 -33.73 6.10
C TRP A 471 -27.49 -34.18 7.30
N PHE A 472 -28.48 -35.03 7.07
CA PHE A 472 -29.27 -35.67 8.15
C PHE A 472 -28.62 -36.95 8.64
N LYS A 473 -28.21 -37.84 7.72
CA LYS A 473 -27.70 -39.19 8.08
C LYS A 473 -26.43 -39.14 8.92
N MET A 474 -25.50 -38.25 8.60
CA MET A 474 -24.19 -38.20 9.25
C MET A 474 -24.28 -37.82 10.73
N PRO A 475 -24.91 -36.69 11.13
CA PRO A 475 -25.05 -36.32 12.53
C PRO A 475 -25.87 -37.35 13.36
N MET A 476 -26.82 -38.03 12.71
CA MET A 476 -27.60 -39.09 13.37
C MET A 476 -26.77 -40.31 13.70
N GLN A 477 -25.63 -40.55 13.03
CA GLN A 477 -24.77 -41.72 13.24
C GLN A 477 -23.79 -41.53 14.42
N ASP A 478 -23.22 -40.35 14.57
CA ASP A 478 -22.14 -40.10 15.51
C ASP A 478 -22.38 -38.92 16.49
N GLY A 479 -23.44 -38.14 16.25
CA GLY A 479 -23.77 -36.98 17.08
C GLY A 479 -22.91 -35.73 16.80
N GLU A 480 -21.93 -35.86 15.91
CA GLU A 480 -20.96 -34.81 15.63
C GLU A 480 -21.47 -33.78 14.58
N LEU A 481 -20.75 -32.66 14.48
CA LEU A 481 -21.00 -31.66 13.44
C LEU A 481 -20.43 -32.12 12.10
N HIS A 482 -21.25 -32.05 11.06
CA HIS A 482 -20.87 -32.43 9.69
C HIS A 482 -21.04 -31.30 8.68
N VAL A 483 -20.12 -31.26 7.70
CA VAL A 483 -20.16 -30.36 6.59
C VAL A 483 -20.19 -31.15 5.29
N THR A 484 -21.18 -30.88 4.43
CA THR A 484 -21.30 -31.56 3.15
C THR A 484 -20.27 -31.07 2.13
N ASP A 485 -20.11 -31.79 1.02
CA ASP A 485 -19.52 -31.20 -0.18
C ASP A 485 -20.43 -30.12 -0.74
N VAL A 486 -19.82 -29.25 -1.61
CA VAL A 486 -20.58 -28.21 -2.31
C VAL A 486 -21.52 -28.87 -3.30
N TYR A 487 -22.78 -28.44 -3.31
CA TYR A 487 -23.79 -28.91 -4.23
C TYR A 487 -24.75 -27.80 -4.66
N GLN A 488 -25.56 -28.06 -5.67
CA GLN A 488 -26.52 -27.08 -6.15
C GLN A 488 -27.82 -27.16 -5.35
N SER A 489 -28.24 -26.04 -4.77
CA SER A 489 -29.52 -25.95 -4.04
C SER A 489 -30.69 -26.25 -4.95
N GLN A 490 -31.58 -27.13 -4.51
CA GLN A 490 -32.83 -27.47 -5.24
C GLN A 490 -33.83 -26.28 -5.25
N TYR A 491 -33.69 -25.35 -4.28
CA TYR A 491 -34.64 -24.23 -4.13
C TYR A 491 -34.18 -22.98 -4.85
N THR A 492 -32.89 -22.78 -4.99
CA THR A 492 -32.33 -21.52 -5.53
C THR A 492 -31.45 -21.69 -6.75
N GLY A 493 -30.99 -22.93 -7.02
CA GLY A 493 -30.00 -23.20 -8.07
C GLY A 493 -28.59 -22.67 -7.72
N ALA A 494 -28.40 -22.04 -6.58
CA ALA A 494 -27.09 -21.54 -6.12
C ALA A 494 -26.18 -22.68 -5.65
N LEU A 495 -24.87 -22.47 -5.67
CA LEU A 495 -23.91 -23.36 -5.04
C LEU A 495 -23.91 -23.13 -3.53
N ILE A 496 -24.22 -24.18 -2.79
CA ILE A 496 -24.30 -24.19 -1.33
C ILE A 496 -23.47 -25.34 -0.75
N LEU A 497 -23.19 -25.24 0.54
CA LEU A 497 -22.84 -26.36 1.39
C LEU A 497 -23.76 -26.35 2.61
N SER A 498 -24.04 -27.53 3.15
CA SER A 498 -24.83 -27.66 4.39
C SER A 498 -23.92 -27.98 5.56
N VAL A 499 -24.12 -27.28 6.66
CA VAL A 499 -23.51 -27.59 7.97
C VAL A 499 -24.61 -28.06 8.87
N SER A 500 -24.44 -29.25 9.44
CA SER A 500 -25.47 -29.90 10.22
C SER A 500 -24.93 -30.45 11.52
N GLN A 501 -25.76 -30.42 12.56
CA GLN A 501 -25.44 -30.90 13.90
C GLN A 501 -26.66 -31.59 14.53
N ALA A 502 -26.41 -32.66 15.26
CA ALA A 502 -27.44 -33.29 16.06
C ALA A 502 -27.89 -32.37 17.20
N VAL A 503 -29.18 -32.37 17.47
CA VAL A 503 -29.79 -31.71 18.63
C VAL A 503 -30.15 -32.81 19.63
N THR A 504 -29.67 -32.68 20.87
CA THR A 504 -29.91 -33.63 21.93
C THR A 504 -30.89 -33.10 22.98
N ASP A 505 -31.56 -33.97 23.69
CA ASP A 505 -32.39 -33.64 24.86
C ASP A 505 -31.56 -33.50 26.16
N GLU A 506 -32.25 -33.42 27.28
CA GLU A 506 -31.63 -33.35 28.63
C GLU A 506 -30.89 -34.64 29.05
N ASN A 507 -31.14 -35.75 28.37
CA ASN A 507 -30.52 -37.07 28.62
C ASN A 507 -29.39 -37.37 27.59
N ASP A 508 -29.01 -36.38 26.75
CA ASP A 508 -28.07 -36.51 25.66
C ASP A 508 -28.52 -37.48 24.53
N GLU A 509 -29.82 -37.78 24.42
CA GLU A 509 -30.36 -38.53 23.31
C GLU A 509 -30.64 -37.61 22.11
N ILE A 510 -30.29 -38.07 20.88
CA ILE A 510 -30.50 -37.30 19.66
C ILE A 510 -32.00 -37.23 19.34
N VAL A 511 -32.58 -36.03 19.40
CA VAL A 511 -34.00 -35.78 19.13
C VAL A 511 -34.25 -35.21 17.72
N GLY A 512 -33.19 -34.84 17.01
CA GLY A 512 -33.29 -34.33 15.63
C GLY A 512 -31.97 -33.81 15.10
N VAL A 513 -32.00 -33.23 13.90
CA VAL A 513 -30.84 -32.61 13.24
C VAL A 513 -31.17 -31.18 12.83
N LEU A 514 -30.29 -30.28 13.21
CA LEU A 514 -30.27 -28.90 12.73
C LEU A 514 -29.33 -28.79 11.53
N CYS A 515 -29.77 -28.14 10.46
CA CYS A 515 -28.99 -27.94 9.24
C CYS A 515 -29.06 -26.49 8.80
N GLY A 516 -27.92 -25.89 8.52
CA GLY A 516 -27.79 -24.56 7.91
C GLY A 516 -27.21 -24.66 6.50
N ASP A 517 -27.91 -24.14 5.51
CA ASP A 517 -27.46 -24.08 4.13
C ASP A 517 -26.75 -22.75 3.85
N ILE A 518 -25.49 -22.80 3.44
CA ILE A 518 -24.62 -21.65 3.27
C ILE A 518 -24.36 -21.41 1.79
N GLN A 519 -24.71 -20.21 1.34
CA GLN A 519 -24.50 -19.79 -0.03
C GLN A 519 -23.09 -19.27 -0.23
N LEU A 520 -22.32 -19.92 -1.11
CA LEU A 520 -20.93 -19.56 -1.38
C LEU A 520 -20.75 -18.16 -1.97
N GLU A 521 -21.71 -17.68 -2.76
CA GLU A 521 -21.67 -16.32 -3.33
C GLU A 521 -21.78 -15.23 -2.25
N GLU A 522 -22.58 -15.45 -1.21
CA GLU A 522 -22.73 -14.50 -0.11
C GLU A 522 -21.48 -14.46 0.77
N ILE A 523 -20.80 -15.58 0.97
CA ILE A 523 -19.49 -15.61 1.66
C ILE A 523 -18.46 -14.77 0.90
N LEU A 524 -18.45 -14.83 -0.43
CA LEU A 524 -17.53 -14.02 -1.24
C LEU A 524 -17.73 -12.51 -1.05
N LYS A 525 -18.96 -12.06 -0.85
CA LYS A 525 -19.28 -10.64 -0.64
C LYS A 525 -18.80 -10.13 0.73
N HIS A 526 -18.70 -11.02 1.71
CA HIS A 526 -18.34 -10.71 3.09
C HIS A 526 -16.92 -11.17 3.48
N THR A 527 -16.12 -11.68 2.53
CA THR A 527 -14.80 -12.27 2.84
C THR A 527 -13.84 -11.23 3.44
N GLU A 528 -13.90 -9.97 3.02
CA GLU A 528 -13.04 -8.89 3.57
C GLU A 528 -13.39 -8.55 5.02
N ASP A 529 -14.68 -8.54 5.36
CA ASP A 529 -15.16 -8.27 6.73
C ASP A 529 -14.83 -9.46 7.66
N LEU A 530 -14.96 -10.68 7.16
CA LEU A 530 -14.71 -11.92 7.89
C LEU A 530 -13.21 -12.16 8.17
N GLU A 531 -12.32 -11.79 7.25
CA GLU A 531 -10.87 -11.83 7.46
C GLU A 531 -10.41 -10.75 8.47
N ALA A 532 -11.15 -9.65 8.60
CA ALA A 532 -10.88 -8.61 9.59
C ALA A 532 -11.32 -9.06 11.01
N GLU A 533 -12.42 -9.78 11.13
CA GLU A 533 -12.89 -10.39 12.40
C GLU A 533 -11.93 -11.49 12.87
N GLU A 534 -11.41 -12.33 11.97
CA GLU A 534 -10.46 -13.39 12.25
C GLU A 534 -9.15 -12.87 12.86
N LYS A 535 -8.62 -11.74 12.34
CA LYS A 535 -7.42 -11.08 12.89
C LYS A 535 -7.63 -10.48 14.29
N ASN A 536 -8.86 -10.16 14.64
CA ASN A 536 -9.19 -9.63 15.97
C ASN A 536 -9.36 -10.74 17.02
N GLU A 537 -9.86 -11.91 16.65
CA GLU A 537 -10.01 -13.05 17.57
C GLU A 537 -8.67 -13.73 17.87
N ASP A 538 -7.77 -13.89 16.88
CA ASP A 538 -6.42 -14.43 17.10
C ASP A 538 -5.53 -13.49 17.93
N SER A 539 -5.85 -12.20 18.01
CA SER A 539 -5.11 -11.24 18.85
C SER A 539 -5.59 -11.19 20.31
N GLN A 540 -6.67 -11.93 20.65
CA GLN A 540 -7.21 -12.02 22.02
C GLN A 540 -6.99 -13.38 22.70
N MET A 541 -6.41 -14.36 22.00
CA MET A 541 -5.91 -15.60 22.57
C MET A 541 -4.38 -15.56 22.77
#